data_79718c43b58bb00f5ccebc7de04b96bc
#
_entry.id   79718c43b58bb00f5ccebc7de04b96bc
#
_cell.length_a   1.000
_cell.length_b   1.000
_cell.length_c   1.000
_cell.angle_alpha   90.00
_cell.angle_beta   90.00
_cell.angle_gamma   90.00
#
_symmetry.space_group_name_H-M   'P 1'
#
loop_
_entity.id
_entity.type
_entity.pdbx_description
1 polymer ?
#
loop_
_entity_poly.entity_id
_entity_poly.type
_entity_poly.pdbx_seq_one_letter_code
_entity_poly.pdbx_strand_id
1 'polypeptide(L)'
;SVIILAGEILHLSIPFLEKDVHPTVIARAFSKALEKAVEIIDAKIAFPLDVENREELLKIVRSSVGTKFAARLGDWVSNLALDAVQTVKTVGPDGKSAEIDIKKFAKVEKIPGGAIEDSTVLKGVMMNKDVCLPGRMLRKIEKPRILLLDCTLEYKKGENQTNVEITKEEDWEVLLKMEEDWIKQQCDIICSFKPDVVITEKGVSDLCCHYLAKANVTAIRRVRKTDNNRIARATGATIIHRLEELQESDIGTGAGLFNVEKIGDE
;
A
#
# COMPACT_ATOMS: atom_id res chain seq x y z
N SER A 1 1.42 32.31 -6.93
CA SER A 1 0.09 32.94 -7.11
C SER A 1 -0.60 33.25 -5.79
N VAL A 2 -0.68 32.32 -4.85
CA VAL A 2 -1.38 32.55 -3.55
C VAL A 2 -0.80 33.74 -2.77
N ILE A 3 0.51 33.84 -2.65
CA ILE A 3 1.19 34.93 -1.94
C ILE A 3 0.94 36.26 -2.64
N ILE A 4 1.00 36.30 -3.97
CA ILE A 4 0.75 37.50 -4.76
C ILE A 4 -0.71 37.95 -4.60
N LEU A 5 -1.66 37.03 -4.68
CA LEU A 5 -3.07 37.31 -4.48
C LEU A 5 -3.36 37.84 -3.08
N ALA A 6 -2.80 37.21 -2.06
CA ALA A 6 -2.92 37.68 -0.67
C ALA A 6 -2.33 39.08 -0.48
N GLY A 7 -1.17 39.34 -1.07
CA GLY A 7 -0.54 40.66 -1.05
C GLY A 7 -1.38 41.74 -1.71
N GLU A 8 -1.98 41.42 -2.87
CA GLU A 8 -2.83 42.35 -3.61
C GLU A 8 -4.15 42.64 -2.87
N ILE A 9 -4.77 41.62 -2.25
CA ILE A 9 -5.94 41.84 -1.40
C ILE A 9 -5.64 42.76 -0.21
N LEU A 10 -4.48 42.59 0.44
CA LEU A 10 -4.04 43.46 1.53
C LEU A 10 -3.75 44.85 1.03
N HIS A 11 -3.09 44.99 -0.12
CA HIS A 11 -2.82 46.29 -0.72
C HIS A 11 -4.10 47.09 -1.02
N LEU A 12 -5.12 46.42 -1.56
CA LEU A 12 -6.44 47.01 -1.81
C LEU A 12 -7.18 47.40 -0.54
N SER A 13 -6.76 46.93 0.64
CA SER A 13 -7.36 47.33 1.91
C SER A 13 -6.80 48.64 2.50
N ILE A 14 -5.62 49.07 2.04
CA ILE A 14 -4.94 50.27 2.56
C ILE A 14 -5.80 51.53 2.46
N PRO A 15 -6.45 51.89 1.33
CA PRO A 15 -7.26 53.09 1.24
C PRO A 15 -8.47 53.13 2.17
N PHE A 16 -8.95 51.95 2.59
CA PHE A 16 -10.06 51.83 3.55
C PHE A 16 -9.55 52.07 4.98
N LEU A 17 -8.36 51.60 5.30
CA LEU A 17 -7.70 51.86 6.60
C LEU A 17 -7.38 53.35 6.74
N GLU A 18 -6.91 54.01 5.68
CA GLU A 18 -6.65 55.45 5.66
C GLU A 18 -7.91 56.31 5.87
N LYS A 19 -9.09 55.74 5.56
CA LYS A 19 -10.39 56.33 5.80
C LYS A 19 -11.01 55.96 7.15
N ASP A 20 -10.19 55.46 8.08
CA ASP A 20 -10.59 55.04 9.43
C ASP A 20 -11.63 53.91 9.46
N VAL A 21 -11.72 53.10 8.42
CA VAL A 21 -12.59 51.88 8.44
C VAL A 21 -11.94 50.84 9.34
N HIS A 22 -12.68 50.39 10.33
CA HIS A 22 -12.14 49.45 11.30
C HIS A 22 -11.73 48.11 10.65
N PRO A 23 -10.54 47.54 10.96
CA PRO A 23 -10.02 46.32 10.33
C PRO A 23 -10.96 45.14 10.36
N THR A 24 -11.78 44.98 11.43
CA THR A 24 -12.76 43.90 11.54
C THR A 24 -13.88 44.00 10.49
N VAL A 25 -14.21 45.22 10.07
CA VAL A 25 -15.23 45.42 9.00
C VAL A 25 -14.64 44.96 7.67
N ILE A 26 -13.40 45.30 7.41
CA ILE A 26 -12.67 44.90 6.20
C ILE A 26 -12.53 43.36 6.15
N ALA A 27 -12.11 42.73 7.25
CA ALA A 27 -11.99 41.28 7.33
C ALA A 27 -13.33 40.58 7.09
N ARG A 28 -14.42 41.08 7.67
CA ARG A 28 -15.78 40.55 7.45
C ARG A 28 -16.24 40.73 6.01
N ALA A 29 -15.88 41.84 5.36
CA ALA A 29 -16.17 42.08 3.96
C ALA A 29 -15.44 41.06 3.06
N PHE A 30 -14.16 40.76 3.35
CA PHE A 30 -13.41 39.74 2.61
C PHE A 30 -14.00 38.34 2.77
N SER A 31 -14.47 37.97 3.98
CA SER A 31 -15.17 36.68 4.18
C SER A 31 -16.43 36.58 3.33
N LYS A 32 -17.25 37.63 3.33
CA LYS A 32 -18.46 37.67 2.47
C LYS A 32 -18.13 37.65 0.97
N ALA A 33 -17.05 38.32 0.57
CA ALA A 33 -16.60 38.33 -0.80
C ALA A 33 -16.12 36.92 -1.24
N LEU A 34 -15.43 36.19 -0.32
CA LEU A 34 -15.03 34.81 -0.57
C LEU A 34 -16.23 33.89 -0.76
N GLU A 35 -17.23 33.95 0.13
CA GLU A 35 -18.46 33.16 0.00
C GLU A 35 -19.12 33.41 -1.36
N LYS A 36 -19.24 34.71 -1.73
CA LYS A 36 -19.84 35.08 -3.02
C LYS A 36 -19.01 34.67 -4.23
N ALA A 37 -17.70 34.70 -4.11
CA ALA A 37 -16.80 34.24 -5.18
C ALA A 37 -16.94 32.71 -5.39
N VAL A 38 -17.02 31.92 -4.31
CA VAL A 38 -17.22 30.48 -4.40
C VAL A 38 -18.57 30.16 -5.07
N GLU A 39 -19.68 30.83 -4.64
CA GLU A 39 -20.99 30.66 -5.28
C GLU A 39 -20.94 30.95 -6.80
N ILE A 40 -20.23 32.01 -7.21
CA ILE A 40 -20.12 32.38 -8.62
C ILE A 40 -19.28 31.34 -9.39
N ILE A 41 -18.21 30.83 -8.80
CA ILE A 41 -17.38 29.80 -9.40
C ILE A 41 -18.21 28.55 -9.63
N ASP A 42 -18.93 28.07 -8.62
CA ASP A 42 -19.74 26.86 -8.70
C ASP A 42 -20.92 26.99 -9.69
N ALA A 43 -21.57 28.16 -9.70
CA ALA A 43 -22.78 28.36 -10.51
C ALA A 43 -22.49 28.74 -11.98
N LYS A 44 -21.37 29.43 -12.25
CA LYS A 44 -21.15 30.05 -13.58
C LYS A 44 -19.85 29.65 -14.27
N ILE A 45 -18.83 29.25 -13.51
CA ILE A 45 -17.49 28.99 -14.04
C ILE A 45 -17.18 27.51 -14.09
N ALA A 46 -17.62 26.75 -13.08
CA ALA A 46 -17.44 25.32 -13.05
C ALA A 46 -18.24 24.64 -14.17
N PHE A 47 -17.60 23.74 -14.88
CA PHE A 47 -18.23 22.90 -15.88
C PHE A 47 -18.11 21.43 -15.45
N PRO A 48 -19.13 20.60 -15.75
CA PRO A 48 -19.07 19.19 -15.43
C PRO A 48 -17.97 18.50 -16.25
N LEU A 49 -17.24 17.63 -15.58
CA LEU A 49 -16.19 16.82 -16.19
C LEU A 49 -16.66 15.37 -16.30
N ASP A 50 -16.49 14.79 -17.46
CA ASP A 50 -16.68 13.35 -17.63
C ASP A 50 -15.44 12.60 -17.13
N VAL A 51 -15.59 11.92 -15.98
CA VAL A 51 -14.53 11.11 -15.36
C VAL A 51 -14.19 9.83 -16.13
N GLU A 52 -15.04 9.43 -17.07
CA GLU A 52 -14.80 8.28 -17.95
C GLU A 52 -13.96 8.68 -19.18
N ASN A 53 -13.96 9.96 -19.53
CA ASN A 53 -13.20 10.49 -20.66
C ASN A 53 -11.73 10.74 -20.30
N ARG A 54 -10.87 9.79 -20.65
CA ARG A 54 -9.42 9.86 -20.40
C ARG A 54 -8.74 11.10 -20.97
N GLU A 55 -9.16 11.56 -22.16
CA GLU A 55 -8.54 12.71 -22.80
C GLU A 55 -8.84 14.01 -22.09
N GLU A 56 -10.06 14.18 -21.59
CA GLU A 56 -10.43 15.34 -20.78
C GLU A 56 -9.69 15.37 -19.45
N LEU A 57 -9.59 14.22 -18.77
CA LEU A 57 -8.81 14.08 -17.55
C LEU A 57 -7.34 14.44 -17.79
N LEU A 58 -6.73 13.96 -18.85
CA LEU A 58 -5.34 14.27 -19.20
C LEU A 58 -5.12 15.77 -19.46
N LYS A 59 -6.05 16.48 -20.08
CA LYS A 59 -5.95 17.94 -20.26
C LYS A 59 -5.88 18.67 -18.92
N ILE A 60 -6.68 18.26 -17.94
CA ILE A 60 -6.68 18.84 -16.60
C ILE A 60 -5.40 18.50 -15.86
N VAL A 61 -4.96 17.24 -15.90
CA VAL A 61 -3.70 16.81 -15.28
C VAL A 61 -2.51 17.59 -15.87
N ARG A 62 -2.44 17.73 -17.20
CA ARG A 62 -1.42 18.52 -17.88
C ARG A 62 -1.44 19.99 -17.44
N SER A 63 -2.61 20.59 -17.31
CA SER A 63 -2.76 21.96 -16.83
C SER A 63 -2.23 22.13 -15.40
N SER A 64 -2.48 21.15 -14.53
CA SER A 64 -2.00 21.16 -13.13
C SER A 64 -0.49 20.94 -13.00
N VAL A 65 0.07 20.01 -13.78
CA VAL A 65 1.49 19.58 -13.69
C VAL A 65 2.39 20.40 -14.61
N GLY A 66 1.85 20.96 -15.68
CA GLY A 66 2.59 21.63 -16.76
C GLY A 66 3.35 22.90 -16.38
N THR A 67 3.10 23.46 -15.20
CA THR A 67 3.82 24.64 -14.66
C THR A 67 5.05 24.30 -13.84
N LYS A 68 5.33 23.00 -13.65
CA LYS A 68 6.41 22.48 -12.79
C LYS A 68 7.50 21.78 -13.63
N PHE A 69 8.53 21.28 -12.94
CA PHE A 69 9.60 20.48 -13.58
C PHE A 69 9.05 19.32 -14.43
N ALA A 70 7.93 18.73 -14.00
CA ALA A 70 7.26 17.65 -14.72
C ALA A 70 6.83 18.03 -16.15
N ALA A 71 6.66 19.32 -16.46
CA ALA A 71 6.39 19.78 -17.84
C ALA A 71 7.51 19.39 -18.81
N ARG A 72 8.75 19.25 -18.33
CA ARG A 72 9.91 18.87 -19.16
C ARG A 72 9.88 17.38 -19.56
N LEU A 73 9.14 16.56 -18.81
CA LEU A 73 8.99 15.12 -19.04
C LEU A 73 7.79 14.78 -19.96
N GLY A 74 7.10 15.82 -20.47
CA GLY A 74 6.02 15.67 -21.43
C GLY A 74 4.76 14.98 -20.88
N ASP A 75 4.02 14.36 -21.77
CA ASP A 75 2.75 13.72 -21.48
C ASP A 75 2.88 12.43 -20.66
N TRP A 76 4.07 11.85 -20.64
CA TRP A 76 4.34 10.59 -19.98
C TRP A 76 4.01 10.64 -18.47
N VAL A 77 4.48 11.68 -17.75
CA VAL A 77 4.18 11.84 -16.30
C VAL A 77 2.69 11.99 -16.04
N SER A 78 1.98 12.73 -16.92
CA SER A 78 0.54 12.91 -16.79
C SER A 78 -0.22 11.59 -16.95
N ASN A 79 0.21 10.74 -17.87
CA ASN A 79 -0.35 9.41 -18.06
C ASN A 79 -0.07 8.51 -16.87
N LEU A 80 1.18 8.47 -16.35
CA LEU A 80 1.53 7.70 -15.16
C LEU A 80 0.70 8.12 -13.94
N ALA A 81 0.56 9.43 -13.72
CA ALA A 81 -0.22 9.94 -12.60
C ALA A 81 -1.69 9.52 -12.69
N LEU A 82 -2.28 9.63 -13.88
CA LEU A 82 -3.66 9.22 -14.11
C LEU A 82 -3.84 7.71 -13.92
N ASP A 83 -2.94 6.90 -14.49
CA ASP A 83 -3.00 5.44 -14.37
C ASP A 83 -2.82 4.98 -12.91
N ALA A 84 -1.94 5.62 -12.15
CA ALA A 84 -1.76 5.34 -10.73
C ALA A 84 -3.02 5.62 -9.91
N VAL A 85 -3.67 6.77 -10.16
CA VAL A 85 -4.91 7.14 -9.47
C VAL A 85 -6.06 6.20 -9.84
N GLN A 86 -6.20 5.86 -11.12
CA GLN A 86 -7.23 4.94 -11.59
C GLN A 86 -7.04 3.52 -11.04
N THR A 87 -5.79 3.07 -10.88
CA THR A 87 -5.49 1.75 -10.30
C THR A 87 -5.84 1.68 -8.81
N VAL A 88 -5.71 2.81 -8.09
CA VAL A 88 -6.03 2.89 -6.64
C VAL A 88 -7.52 3.15 -6.39
N LYS A 89 -8.26 3.65 -7.39
CA LYS A 89 -9.69 3.92 -7.28
C LYS A 89 -10.47 2.66 -6.91
N THR A 90 -11.25 2.72 -5.84
CA THR A 90 -12.26 1.70 -5.50
C THR A 90 -13.64 2.31 -5.59
N VAL A 91 -14.56 1.56 -6.15
CA VAL A 91 -15.97 1.95 -6.20
C VAL A 91 -16.64 1.41 -4.94
N GLY A 92 -17.32 2.28 -4.21
CA GLY A 92 -18.08 1.88 -3.02
C GLY A 92 -19.24 0.94 -3.34
N PRO A 93 -19.84 0.31 -2.30
CA PRO A 93 -20.97 -0.59 -2.46
C PRO A 93 -22.17 0.03 -3.18
N ASP A 94 -22.29 1.37 -3.10
CA ASP A 94 -23.36 2.13 -3.73
C ASP A 94 -23.17 2.35 -5.24
N GLY A 95 -22.05 1.91 -5.84
CA GLY A 95 -21.70 2.09 -7.24
C GLY A 95 -21.50 3.54 -7.69
N LYS A 96 -21.72 4.53 -6.80
CA LYS A 96 -21.62 5.96 -7.10
C LYS A 96 -20.48 6.66 -6.38
N SER A 97 -20.11 6.19 -5.20
CA SER A 97 -18.98 6.73 -4.44
C SER A 97 -17.69 6.08 -4.90
N ALA A 98 -16.67 6.89 -5.17
CA ALA A 98 -15.32 6.39 -5.44
C ALA A 98 -14.41 6.82 -4.30
N GLU A 99 -13.73 5.86 -3.67
CA GLU A 99 -12.71 6.12 -2.68
C GLU A 99 -11.34 6.03 -3.33
N ILE A 100 -10.53 7.08 -3.16
CA ILE A 100 -9.16 7.17 -3.69
C ILE A 100 -8.24 7.59 -2.55
N ASP A 101 -7.55 6.63 -1.94
CA ASP A 101 -6.54 6.89 -0.91
C ASP A 101 -5.14 6.64 -1.47
N ILE A 102 -4.60 7.68 -2.12
CA ILE A 102 -3.26 7.63 -2.73
C ILE A 102 -2.20 7.42 -1.67
N LYS A 103 -2.34 8.02 -0.49
CA LYS A 103 -1.31 7.98 0.56
C LYS A 103 -1.08 6.57 1.08
N LYS A 104 -2.12 5.77 1.21
CA LYS A 104 -2.02 4.39 1.70
C LYS A 104 -1.68 3.40 0.59
N PHE A 105 -2.27 3.55 -0.59
CA PHE A 105 -2.27 2.50 -1.61
C PHE A 105 -1.37 2.77 -2.81
N ALA A 106 -1.07 4.02 -3.15
CA ALA A 106 -0.07 4.32 -4.18
C ALA A 106 1.33 4.41 -3.55
N LYS A 107 2.21 3.48 -3.91
CA LYS A 107 3.60 3.43 -3.45
C LYS A 107 4.52 3.73 -4.63
N VAL A 108 5.44 4.68 -4.45
CA VAL A 108 6.50 4.95 -5.41
C VAL A 108 7.76 4.24 -4.93
N GLU A 109 8.23 3.29 -5.71
CA GLU A 109 9.52 2.63 -5.50
C GLU A 109 10.55 3.19 -6.48
N LYS A 110 11.74 3.47 -5.96
CA LYS A 110 12.88 3.95 -6.76
C LYS A 110 13.79 2.77 -7.04
N ILE A 111 13.94 2.45 -8.31
CA ILE A 111 14.81 1.36 -8.76
C ILE A 111 15.97 1.99 -9.53
N PRO A 112 17.21 1.86 -9.05
CA PRO A 112 18.38 2.33 -9.77
C PRO A 112 18.66 1.48 -11.01
N GLY A 113 19.39 2.03 -11.99
CA GLY A 113 19.88 1.30 -13.15
C GLY A 113 19.00 1.35 -14.41
N GLY A 114 18.06 2.32 -14.49
CA GLY A 114 17.21 2.56 -15.66
C GLY A 114 17.07 4.02 -16.02
N ALA A 115 16.40 4.33 -17.11
CA ALA A 115 16.00 5.68 -17.47
C ALA A 115 14.68 6.06 -16.76
N ILE A 116 14.42 7.36 -16.58
CA ILE A 116 13.18 7.83 -15.94
C ILE A 116 11.97 7.42 -16.78
N GLU A 117 12.13 7.39 -18.09
CA GLU A 117 11.11 7.04 -19.08
C GLU A 117 10.66 5.57 -18.98
N ASP A 118 11.49 4.70 -18.39
CA ASP A 118 11.18 3.28 -18.16
C ASP A 118 10.22 3.08 -16.98
N SER A 119 9.93 4.15 -16.21
CA SER A 119 9.01 4.05 -15.07
C SER A 119 7.59 3.74 -15.52
N THR A 120 6.98 2.79 -14.87
CA THR A 120 5.63 2.28 -15.20
C THR A 120 4.75 2.20 -13.97
N VAL A 121 3.45 2.18 -14.17
CA VAL A 121 2.47 1.88 -13.13
C VAL A 121 2.21 0.39 -13.12
N LEU A 122 2.58 -0.27 -12.03
CA LEU A 122 2.32 -1.68 -11.83
C LEU A 122 0.88 -1.88 -11.34
N LYS A 123 0.10 -2.73 -12.02
CA LYS A 123 -1.22 -3.16 -11.54
C LYS A 123 -1.04 -4.29 -10.53
N GLY A 124 -0.58 -3.94 -9.34
CA GLY A 124 -0.25 -4.90 -8.31
C GLY A 124 0.58 -4.26 -7.21
N VAL A 125 1.24 -5.08 -6.40
CA VAL A 125 2.09 -4.63 -5.30
C VAL A 125 3.51 -5.11 -5.52
N MET A 126 4.47 -4.19 -5.42
CA MET A 126 5.89 -4.50 -5.47
C MET A 126 6.52 -4.31 -4.10
N MET A 127 7.40 -5.25 -3.72
CA MET A 127 8.17 -5.20 -2.49
C MET A 127 9.60 -5.67 -2.74
N ASN A 128 10.57 -5.03 -2.11
CA ASN A 128 11.96 -5.46 -2.17
C ASN A 128 12.17 -6.60 -1.15
N LYS A 129 11.79 -7.81 -1.52
CA LYS A 129 11.92 -9.04 -0.73
C LYS A 129 12.17 -10.25 -1.63
N ASP A 130 12.99 -11.16 -1.15
CA ASP A 130 13.18 -12.47 -1.78
C ASP A 130 12.42 -13.54 -0.98
N VAL A 131 12.29 -14.72 -1.56
CA VAL A 131 11.73 -15.90 -0.90
C VAL A 131 12.63 -16.36 0.26
N CYS A 132 12.04 -16.98 1.28
CA CYS A 132 12.79 -17.40 2.47
C CYS A 132 13.90 -18.41 2.16
N LEU A 133 13.68 -19.35 1.23
CA LEU A 133 14.67 -20.34 0.79
C LEU A 133 14.89 -20.25 -0.72
N PRO A 134 15.83 -19.40 -1.18
CA PRO A 134 16.21 -19.34 -2.58
C PRO A 134 16.69 -20.71 -3.10
N GLY A 135 16.17 -21.12 -4.26
CA GLY A 135 16.50 -22.41 -4.88
C GLY A 135 15.63 -23.60 -4.46
N ARG A 136 14.79 -23.46 -3.41
CA ARG A 136 13.83 -24.50 -3.00
C ARG A 136 12.38 -24.04 -3.13
N MET A 137 12.12 -22.75 -3.04
CA MET A 137 10.79 -22.16 -3.18
C MET A 137 10.61 -21.60 -4.59
N LEU A 138 9.39 -21.69 -5.12
CA LEU A 138 9.05 -21.17 -6.44
C LEU A 138 9.08 -19.64 -6.43
N ARG A 139 9.71 -19.06 -7.45
CA ARG A 139 9.79 -17.62 -7.65
C ARG A 139 8.72 -17.09 -8.60
N LYS A 140 8.07 -17.97 -9.35
CA LYS A 140 7.01 -17.59 -10.30
C LYS A 140 5.85 -18.56 -10.17
N ILE A 141 4.67 -18.02 -9.89
CA ILE A 141 3.44 -18.78 -9.70
C ILE A 141 2.30 -18.03 -10.37
N GLU A 142 1.60 -18.67 -11.27
CA GLU A 142 0.42 -18.11 -11.93
C GLU A 142 -0.83 -18.35 -11.09
N LYS A 143 -1.68 -17.34 -10.95
CA LYS A 143 -2.92 -17.36 -10.17
C LYS A 143 -2.72 -17.92 -8.75
N PRO A 144 -1.76 -17.38 -7.97
CA PRO A 144 -1.40 -17.93 -6.68
C PRO A 144 -2.54 -17.75 -5.67
N ARG A 145 -2.67 -18.72 -4.79
CA ARG A 145 -3.44 -18.63 -3.55
C ARG A 145 -2.57 -18.03 -2.48
N ILE A 146 -2.89 -16.81 -2.03
CA ILE A 146 -2.04 -16.02 -1.13
C ILE A 146 -2.64 -15.98 0.26
N LEU A 147 -1.85 -16.40 1.26
CA LEU A 147 -2.17 -16.29 2.68
C LEU A 147 -1.35 -15.19 3.33
N LEU A 148 -2.03 -14.27 4.02
CA LEU A 148 -1.41 -13.14 4.72
C LEU A 148 -1.47 -13.32 6.23
N LEU A 149 -0.31 -13.23 6.89
CA LEU A 149 -0.19 -13.44 8.32
C LEU A 149 0.44 -12.22 9.02
N ASP A 150 -0.09 -11.88 10.19
CA ASP A 150 0.51 -10.93 11.16
C ASP A 150 1.04 -11.65 12.40
N CYS A 151 1.01 -12.98 12.42
CA CYS A 151 1.59 -13.80 13.48
C CYS A 151 3.02 -14.23 13.14
N THR A 152 3.78 -14.57 14.17
CA THR A 152 5.11 -15.17 14.00
C THR A 152 4.97 -16.67 13.79
N LEU A 153 5.77 -17.21 12.89
CA LEU A 153 5.96 -18.65 12.68
C LEU A 153 7.29 -19.13 13.31
N GLU A 154 7.66 -18.51 14.41
CA GLU A 154 8.80 -18.86 15.24
C GLU A 154 8.27 -19.33 16.60
N TYR A 155 8.97 -20.27 17.23
CA TYR A 155 8.64 -20.67 18.59
C TYR A 155 8.75 -19.46 19.53
N LYS A 156 7.65 -19.12 20.21
CA LYS A 156 7.60 -17.96 21.10
C LYS A 156 8.29 -18.27 22.41
N LYS A 157 9.25 -17.45 22.79
CA LYS A 157 9.65 -17.37 24.19
C LYS A 157 8.43 -16.91 25.01
N GLY A 158 8.17 -17.59 26.14
CA GLY A 158 7.10 -17.18 27.05
C GLY A 158 7.28 -15.71 27.50
N GLU A 159 6.20 -15.00 27.72
CA GLU A 159 6.23 -13.61 28.20
C GLU A 159 6.88 -13.48 29.57
N ASN A 160 6.80 -14.54 30.38
CA ASN A 160 7.49 -14.65 31.67
C ASN A 160 8.77 -15.46 31.50
N GLN A 161 9.88 -14.93 31.97
CA GLN A 161 11.15 -15.68 32.07
C GLN A 161 10.96 -16.78 33.10
N THR A 162 10.61 -17.98 32.67
CA THR A 162 10.69 -19.21 33.49
C THR A 162 12.04 -19.85 33.22
N ASN A 163 12.87 -19.93 34.26
CA ASN A 163 14.09 -20.73 34.20
C ASN A 163 13.68 -22.19 34.30
N VAL A 164 14.01 -22.97 33.29
CA VAL A 164 13.85 -24.42 33.29
C VAL A 164 15.22 -25.03 33.60
N GLU A 165 15.34 -25.71 34.70
CA GLU A 165 16.54 -26.49 35.00
C GLU A 165 16.38 -27.90 34.47
N ILE A 166 17.24 -28.27 33.52
CA ILE A 166 17.26 -29.58 32.94
C ILE A 166 18.27 -30.41 33.72
N THR A 167 17.80 -31.40 34.43
CA THR A 167 18.62 -32.27 35.28
C THR A 167 19.00 -33.59 34.61
N LYS A 168 18.30 -33.97 33.55
CA LYS A 168 18.55 -35.20 32.79
C LYS A 168 18.76 -34.92 31.34
N GLU A 169 19.63 -35.65 30.69
CA GLU A 169 19.94 -35.54 29.27
C GLU A 169 18.71 -35.85 28.37
N GLU A 170 17.89 -36.78 28.82
CA GLU A 170 16.62 -37.18 28.15
C GLU A 170 15.60 -36.01 28.06
N ASP A 171 15.55 -35.15 29.06
CA ASP A 171 14.63 -34.00 29.12
C ASP A 171 14.98 -32.95 28.08
N TRP A 172 16.24 -32.85 27.66
CA TRP A 172 16.69 -31.94 26.60
C TRP A 172 16.13 -32.35 25.24
N GLU A 173 16.17 -33.63 24.90
CA GLU A 173 15.60 -34.15 23.65
C GLU A 173 14.09 -33.91 23.58
N VAL A 174 13.41 -34.06 24.73
CA VAL A 174 11.97 -33.82 24.83
C VAL A 174 11.63 -32.36 24.54
N LEU A 175 12.38 -31.40 25.07
CA LEU A 175 12.14 -29.97 24.82
C LEU A 175 12.37 -29.59 23.38
N LEU A 176 13.44 -30.06 22.73
CA LEU A 176 13.70 -29.84 21.31
C LEU A 176 12.58 -30.40 20.45
N LYS A 177 12.09 -31.57 20.78
CA LYS A 177 11.00 -32.23 20.08
C LYS A 177 9.67 -31.51 20.23
N MET A 178 9.40 -30.95 21.41
CA MET A 178 8.20 -30.13 21.64
C MET A 178 8.22 -28.84 20.77
N GLU A 179 9.37 -28.20 20.62
CA GLU A 179 9.54 -27.04 19.76
C GLU A 179 9.33 -27.39 18.27
N GLU A 180 9.92 -28.50 17.84
CA GLU A 180 9.74 -29.02 16.48
C GLU A 180 8.30 -29.38 16.17
N ASP A 181 7.65 -30.11 17.06
CA ASP A 181 6.25 -30.55 16.92
C ASP A 181 5.30 -29.35 16.88
N TRP A 182 5.55 -28.31 17.66
CA TRP A 182 4.76 -27.09 17.62
C TRP A 182 4.86 -26.37 16.26
N ILE A 183 6.07 -26.21 15.74
CA ILE A 183 6.30 -25.59 14.42
C ILE A 183 5.64 -26.42 13.32
N LYS A 184 5.76 -27.74 13.41
CA LYS A 184 5.14 -28.66 12.46
C LYS A 184 3.62 -28.55 12.47
N GLN A 185 2.98 -28.49 13.64
CA GLN A 185 1.53 -28.28 13.76
C GLN A 185 1.09 -26.98 13.09
N GLN A 186 1.83 -25.87 13.26
CA GLN A 186 1.52 -24.59 12.60
C GLN A 186 1.63 -24.72 11.07
N CYS A 187 2.66 -25.42 10.59
CA CYS A 187 2.82 -25.67 9.15
C CYS A 187 1.70 -26.57 8.60
N ASP A 188 1.28 -27.59 9.35
CA ASP A 188 0.21 -28.51 8.95
C ASP A 188 -1.15 -27.78 8.82
N ILE A 189 -1.44 -26.83 9.75
CA ILE A 189 -2.62 -25.97 9.64
C ILE A 189 -2.56 -25.15 8.35
N ILE A 190 -1.45 -24.47 8.07
CA ILE A 190 -1.27 -23.68 6.85
C ILE A 190 -1.44 -24.55 5.60
N CYS A 191 -0.79 -25.70 5.56
CA CYS A 191 -0.79 -26.60 4.41
C CYS A 191 -2.17 -27.24 4.16
N SER A 192 -3.03 -27.36 5.18
CA SER A 192 -4.39 -27.90 5.04
C SER A 192 -5.25 -27.05 4.10
N PHE A 193 -5.00 -25.73 4.03
CA PHE A 193 -5.68 -24.78 3.14
C PHE A 193 -5.03 -24.67 1.75
N LYS A 194 -3.91 -25.34 1.52
CA LYS A 194 -3.17 -25.36 0.25
C LYS A 194 -2.89 -23.98 -0.34
N PRO A 195 -2.28 -23.04 0.40
CA PRO A 195 -1.81 -21.80 -0.17
C PRO A 195 -0.57 -22.06 -1.04
N ASP A 196 -0.39 -21.26 -2.10
CA ASP A 196 0.82 -21.28 -2.91
C ASP A 196 1.88 -20.36 -2.34
N VAL A 197 1.44 -19.23 -1.77
CA VAL A 197 2.31 -18.20 -1.19
C VAL A 197 1.83 -17.80 0.19
N VAL A 198 2.74 -17.80 1.16
CA VAL A 198 2.53 -17.32 2.53
C VAL A 198 3.37 -16.09 2.75
N ILE A 199 2.76 -14.99 3.13
CA ILE A 199 3.43 -13.72 3.39
C ILE A 199 3.21 -13.35 4.86
N THR A 200 4.30 -13.10 5.59
CA THR A 200 4.22 -12.74 7.01
C THR A 200 4.85 -11.39 7.31
N GLU A 201 4.24 -10.64 8.23
CA GLU A 201 4.82 -9.41 8.77
C GLU A 201 5.94 -9.70 9.76
N LYS A 202 5.88 -10.85 10.41
CA LYS A 202 6.81 -11.29 11.44
C LYS A 202 7.86 -12.25 10.90
N GLY A 203 8.65 -12.83 11.80
CA GLY A 203 9.66 -13.82 11.46
C GLY A 203 9.06 -15.19 11.16
N VAL A 204 9.80 -15.96 10.39
CA VAL A 204 9.55 -17.38 10.10
C VAL A 204 10.82 -18.12 10.45
N SER A 205 10.73 -19.17 11.27
CA SER A 205 11.87 -20.01 11.60
C SER A 205 12.38 -20.77 10.39
N ASP A 206 13.66 -21.08 10.36
CA ASP A 206 14.24 -21.82 9.21
C ASP A 206 13.65 -23.23 9.13
N LEU A 207 13.25 -23.81 10.26
CA LEU A 207 12.55 -25.10 10.30
C LEU A 207 11.15 -25.00 9.65
N CYS A 208 10.39 -23.94 9.95
CA CYS A 208 9.12 -23.66 9.30
C CYS A 208 9.30 -23.45 7.78
N CYS A 209 10.30 -22.69 7.36
CA CYS A 209 10.65 -22.51 5.95
C CYS A 209 10.93 -23.84 5.26
N HIS A 210 11.62 -24.77 5.96
CA HIS A 210 11.89 -26.11 5.42
C HIS A 210 10.60 -26.92 5.22
N TYR A 211 9.69 -26.94 6.19
CA TYR A 211 8.41 -27.63 6.06
C TYR A 211 7.52 -27.06 4.95
N LEU A 212 7.43 -25.72 4.87
CA LEU A 212 6.67 -25.05 3.80
C LEU A 212 7.27 -25.36 2.41
N ALA A 213 8.60 -25.31 2.28
CA ALA A 213 9.26 -25.66 1.03
C ALA A 213 9.04 -27.13 0.62
N LYS A 214 9.00 -28.06 1.58
CA LYS A 214 8.68 -29.47 1.35
C LYS A 214 7.24 -29.66 0.87
N ALA A 215 6.33 -28.79 1.30
CA ALA A 215 4.93 -28.76 0.86
C ALA A 215 4.73 -27.94 -0.45
N ASN A 216 5.79 -27.48 -1.09
CA ASN A 216 5.78 -26.58 -2.27
C ASN A 216 5.08 -25.24 -2.02
N VAL A 217 5.09 -24.74 -0.81
CA VAL A 217 4.58 -23.44 -0.43
C VAL A 217 5.72 -22.43 -0.40
N THR A 218 5.57 -21.33 -1.11
CA THR A 218 6.54 -20.23 -1.10
C THR A 218 6.27 -19.29 0.06
N ALA A 219 7.30 -18.96 0.84
CA ALA A 219 7.18 -18.07 1.99
C ALA A 219 8.01 -16.80 1.83
N ILE A 220 7.43 -15.65 2.24
CA ILE A 220 8.13 -14.36 2.36
C ILE A 220 7.93 -13.87 3.79
N ARG A 221 9.04 -13.52 4.44
CA ARG A 221 9.04 -13.08 5.83
C ARG A 221 9.34 -11.59 5.99
N ARG A 222 8.91 -10.99 7.12
CA ARG A 222 9.21 -9.61 7.52
C ARG A 222 8.78 -8.58 6.48
N VAL A 223 7.58 -8.74 5.95
CA VAL A 223 6.96 -7.76 5.05
C VAL A 223 6.42 -6.61 5.90
N ARG A 224 6.53 -5.38 5.39
CA ARG A 224 6.00 -4.21 6.09
C ARG A 224 4.47 -4.29 6.18
N LYS A 225 3.90 -3.89 7.31
CA LYS A 225 2.45 -3.84 7.52
C LYS A 225 1.70 -3.08 6.41
N THR A 226 2.29 -1.97 5.95
CA THR A 226 1.71 -1.18 4.85
C THR A 226 1.67 -1.94 3.53
N ASP A 227 2.70 -2.74 3.24
CA ASP A 227 2.74 -3.55 2.02
C ASP A 227 1.80 -4.75 2.14
N ASN A 228 1.69 -5.34 3.33
CA ASN A 228 0.73 -6.42 3.61
C ASN A 228 -0.72 -5.96 3.40
N ASN A 229 -1.07 -4.75 3.87
CA ASN A 229 -2.39 -4.14 3.62
C ASN A 229 -2.66 -3.90 2.12
N ARG A 230 -1.63 -3.50 1.36
CA ARG A 230 -1.76 -3.33 -0.10
C ARG A 230 -2.00 -4.66 -0.80
N ILE A 231 -1.27 -5.70 -0.38
CA ILE A 231 -1.44 -7.05 -0.91
C ILE A 231 -2.84 -7.57 -0.58
N ALA A 232 -3.31 -7.40 0.66
CA ALA A 232 -4.65 -7.79 1.07
C ALA A 232 -5.71 -7.16 0.16
N ARG A 233 -5.60 -5.86 -0.11
CA ARG A 233 -6.52 -5.15 -0.99
C ARG A 233 -6.43 -5.63 -2.45
N ALA A 234 -5.24 -5.90 -2.95
CA ALA A 234 -5.02 -6.33 -4.34
C ALA A 234 -5.49 -7.75 -4.60
N THR A 235 -5.40 -8.64 -3.60
CA THR A 235 -5.68 -10.07 -3.75
C THR A 235 -7.02 -10.50 -3.18
N GLY A 236 -7.66 -9.64 -2.37
CA GLY A 236 -8.85 -9.97 -1.61
C GLY A 236 -8.58 -10.87 -0.39
N ALA A 237 -7.31 -11.02 0.02
CA ALA A 237 -6.95 -11.79 1.20
C ALA A 237 -7.26 -11.03 2.50
N THR A 238 -7.58 -11.76 3.56
CA THR A 238 -7.69 -11.23 4.92
C THR A 238 -6.37 -11.46 5.66
N ILE A 239 -5.91 -10.47 6.44
CA ILE A 239 -4.71 -10.62 7.28
C ILE A 239 -5.10 -11.35 8.56
N ILE A 240 -4.51 -12.50 8.80
CA ILE A 240 -4.81 -13.39 9.93
C ILE A 240 -3.80 -13.17 11.06
N HIS A 241 -4.32 -12.98 12.27
CA HIS A 241 -3.53 -12.79 13.48
C HIS A 241 -3.26 -14.09 14.24
N ARG A 242 -4.13 -15.10 14.08
CA ARG A 242 -4.02 -16.42 14.71
C ARG A 242 -4.36 -17.50 13.71
N LEU A 243 -3.52 -18.50 13.61
CA LEU A 243 -3.71 -19.61 12.64
C LEU A 243 -4.95 -20.47 12.94
N GLU A 244 -5.35 -20.52 14.23
CA GLU A 244 -6.55 -21.27 14.64
C GLU A 244 -7.86 -20.66 14.07
N GLU A 245 -7.84 -19.37 13.73
CA GLU A 245 -9.00 -18.63 13.19
C GLU A 245 -9.06 -18.66 11.66
N LEU A 246 -8.07 -19.28 11.00
CA LEU A 246 -7.95 -19.30 9.54
C LEU A 246 -9.14 -20.01 8.88
N GLN A 247 -9.71 -19.35 7.87
CA GLN A 247 -10.81 -19.86 7.06
C GLN A 247 -10.42 -19.81 5.56
N GLU A 248 -11.11 -20.61 4.76
CA GLU A 248 -10.90 -20.65 3.31
C GLU A 248 -11.18 -19.29 2.63
N SER A 249 -12.11 -18.50 3.18
CA SER A 249 -12.44 -17.15 2.71
C SER A 249 -11.32 -16.13 2.88
N ASP A 250 -10.33 -16.41 3.75
CA ASP A 250 -9.25 -15.49 4.05
C ASP A 250 -8.10 -15.55 3.04
N ILE A 251 -8.13 -16.60 2.19
CA ILE A 251 -7.12 -16.79 1.16
C ILE A 251 -7.44 -15.91 -0.04
N GLY A 252 -6.49 -15.06 -0.40
CA GLY A 252 -6.61 -14.20 -1.58
C GLY A 252 -6.35 -14.96 -2.87
N THR A 253 -7.30 -14.88 -3.80
CA THR A 253 -7.22 -15.50 -5.13
C THR A 253 -7.21 -14.47 -6.26
N GLY A 254 -7.26 -13.16 -5.93
CA GLY A 254 -7.32 -12.08 -6.91
C GLY A 254 -5.99 -11.77 -7.62
N ALA A 255 -4.89 -12.39 -7.23
CA ALA A 255 -3.60 -12.20 -7.89
C ALA A 255 -3.49 -13.01 -9.18
N GLY A 256 -3.09 -12.37 -10.28
CA GLY A 256 -2.83 -13.05 -11.56
C GLY A 256 -1.47 -13.71 -11.61
N LEU A 257 -0.46 -13.08 -11.03
CA LEU A 257 0.93 -13.56 -11.06
C LEU A 257 1.66 -13.15 -9.78
N PHE A 258 2.39 -14.10 -9.21
CA PHE A 258 3.45 -13.87 -8.25
C PHE A 258 4.79 -14.09 -8.94
N ASN A 259 5.68 -13.10 -8.92
CA ASN A 259 7.00 -13.18 -9.55
C ASN A 259 8.05 -12.52 -8.68
N VAL A 260 9.19 -13.17 -8.54
CA VAL A 260 10.38 -12.67 -7.85
C VAL A 260 11.53 -12.67 -8.84
N GLU A 261 11.93 -11.46 -9.22
CA GLU A 261 13.00 -11.26 -10.19
C GLU A 261 13.89 -10.09 -9.78
N LYS A 262 15.10 -10.06 -10.28
CA LYS A 262 15.99 -8.93 -10.13
C LYS A 262 15.58 -7.83 -11.14
N ILE A 263 15.37 -6.62 -10.64
CA ILE A 263 15.01 -5.46 -11.46
C ILE A 263 16.09 -4.40 -11.26
N GLY A 264 16.71 -3.95 -12.35
CA GLY A 264 17.81 -2.99 -12.30
C GLY A 264 19.07 -3.58 -11.70
N ASP A 265 19.79 -2.78 -10.91
CA ASP A 265 21.06 -3.18 -10.29
C ASP A 265 20.92 -3.85 -8.92
N GLU A 266 19.72 -3.87 -8.33
CA GLU A 266 19.41 -4.47 -7.03
C GLU A 266 18.72 -5.84 -7.13
#